data_b8e55eb5439433e7103766e458e0647b
#
_entry.id   b8e55eb5439433e7103766e458e0647b
#
_cell.length_a   1.000
_cell.length_b   1.000
_cell.length_c   1.000
_cell.angle_alpha   90.00
_cell.angle_beta   90.00
_cell.angle_gamma   90.00
#
_symmetry.space_group_name_H-M   'P 1'
#
loop_
_entity.id
_entity.type
_entity.pdbx_description
1 polymer ?
#
loop_
_entity_poly.entity_id
_entity_poly.type
_entity_poly.pdbx_seq_one_letter_code
_entity_poly.pdbx_strand_id
1 'polypeptide(L)'
;MSGNAQASTHPQDSLGRPRRNWGVGDAALGWIAAQLVGVLSFAVVLGLGFALISPQSPGGYLGRAVGQNRSGGEFVDDALPLGWTMLLQVPGWIVMLGVAWIFAGFAGKARPGWSFAGEPLDIVRGVVVGFLLQIPIVGIVVTLQNQVVGETESFRAQGLVDSIDGSFDLIVLILIVAVGAPVVEELFYRGIVQRSLVEHFGPVIGIGLSSLAFGAVHFSFVELLPLTVAGAGFGLLAHRYGRVLPAIIAHMMFNAMVLVILLA
;
A
#
# COMPACT_ATOMS: atom_id res chain seq x y z
N MET A 1 4.56 31.36 45.68
CA MET A 1 4.12 31.27 44.29
C MET A 1 5.08 30.35 43.55
N SER A 2 4.79 29.05 43.51
CA SER A 2 5.58 28.05 42.80
C SER A 2 4.94 27.85 41.43
N GLY A 3 5.60 28.38 40.38
CA GLY A 3 5.18 28.16 39.02
C GLY A 3 5.47 26.70 38.61
N ASN A 4 4.41 25.91 38.47
CA ASN A 4 4.48 24.63 37.80
C ASN A 4 4.80 24.85 36.32
N ALA A 5 6.07 24.72 35.95
CA ALA A 5 6.47 24.56 34.57
C ALA A 5 5.95 23.19 34.09
N GLN A 6 4.83 23.15 33.41
CA GLN A 6 4.39 21.97 32.65
C GLN A 6 5.49 21.65 31.63
N ALA A 7 6.21 20.57 31.88
CA ALA A 7 7.17 20.03 30.92
C ALA A 7 6.44 19.73 29.60
N SER A 8 6.90 20.31 28.49
CA SER A 8 6.32 20.08 27.19
C SER A 8 6.40 18.59 26.85
N THR A 9 5.26 17.95 26.63
CA THR A 9 5.14 16.52 26.29
C THR A 9 5.52 16.24 24.83
N HIS A 10 6.02 17.21 24.08
CA HIS A 10 6.40 17.03 22.69
C HIS A 10 7.81 16.47 22.54
N PRO A 11 8.00 15.46 21.65
CA PRO A 11 9.34 14.96 21.33
C PRO A 11 10.25 16.09 20.85
N GLN A 12 11.45 16.17 21.41
CA GLN A 12 12.44 17.20 21.06
C GLN A 12 13.50 16.65 20.11
N ASP A 13 14.08 17.52 19.26
CA ASP A 13 15.24 17.20 18.44
C ASP A 13 16.54 17.17 19.32
N SER A 14 17.68 16.86 18.71
CA SER A 14 18.98 16.84 19.40
C SER A 14 19.42 18.19 19.99
N LEU A 15 18.74 19.26 19.64
CA LEU A 15 18.98 20.62 20.12
C LEU A 15 17.90 21.09 21.13
N GLY A 16 17.06 20.16 21.61
CA GLY A 16 16.01 20.47 22.58
C GLY A 16 14.80 21.21 22.03
N ARG A 17 14.69 21.36 20.70
CA ARG A 17 13.57 22.04 20.07
C ARG A 17 12.41 21.08 19.83
N PRO A 18 11.13 21.53 19.95
CA PRO A 18 10.00 20.66 19.64
C PRO A 18 10.09 20.20 18.18
N ARG A 19 10.03 18.89 17.97
CA ARG A 19 9.97 18.32 16.61
C ARG A 19 8.67 18.71 15.94
N ARG A 20 8.77 19.25 14.73
CA ARG A 20 7.60 19.58 13.92
C ARG A 20 6.95 18.29 13.43
N ASN A 21 5.63 18.23 13.51
CA ASN A 21 4.87 17.16 12.89
C ASN A 21 4.89 17.28 11.36
N TRP A 22 4.56 16.21 10.69
CA TRP A 22 4.38 16.19 9.23
C TRP A 22 3.26 17.15 8.84
N GLY A 23 3.55 18.08 7.93
CA GLY A 23 2.52 18.92 7.31
C GLY A 23 1.93 18.24 6.08
N VAL A 24 0.82 18.81 5.55
CA VAL A 24 0.16 18.29 4.34
C VAL A 24 1.09 18.31 3.13
N GLY A 25 1.89 19.38 2.99
CA GLY A 25 2.91 19.45 1.92
C GLY A 25 3.96 18.36 2.04
N ASP A 26 4.41 18.02 3.25
CA ASP A 26 5.36 16.93 3.48
C ASP A 26 4.73 15.56 3.12
N ALA A 27 3.46 15.36 3.50
CA ALA A 27 2.74 14.13 3.17
C ALA A 27 2.53 13.99 1.66
N ALA A 28 2.14 15.06 0.98
CA ALA A 28 1.96 15.07 -0.47
C ALA A 28 3.28 14.82 -1.20
N LEU A 29 4.36 15.52 -0.83
CA LEU A 29 5.68 15.31 -1.41
C LEU A 29 6.21 13.91 -1.13
N GLY A 30 6.07 13.41 0.09
CA GLY A 30 6.47 12.05 0.46
C GLY A 30 5.69 11.00 -0.31
N TRP A 31 4.38 11.22 -0.53
CA TRP A 31 3.54 10.34 -1.32
C TRP A 31 3.95 10.32 -2.80
N ILE A 32 4.12 11.49 -3.43
CA ILE A 32 4.56 11.61 -4.82
C ILE A 32 5.94 10.97 -4.99
N ALA A 33 6.90 11.30 -4.11
CA ALA A 33 8.23 10.75 -4.16
C ALA A 33 8.23 9.22 -4.03
N ALA A 34 7.43 8.68 -3.10
CA ALA A 34 7.30 7.23 -2.92
C ALA A 34 6.75 6.54 -4.18
N GLN A 35 5.74 7.11 -4.84
CA GLN A 35 5.20 6.55 -6.08
C GLN A 35 6.24 6.60 -7.22
N LEU A 36 6.91 7.74 -7.43
CA LEU A 36 7.94 7.90 -8.45
C LEU A 36 9.12 6.94 -8.23
N VAL A 37 9.59 6.85 -6.99
CA VAL A 37 10.68 5.94 -6.64
C VAL A 37 10.25 4.48 -6.77
N GLY A 38 9.02 4.13 -6.40
CA GLY A 38 8.46 2.79 -6.61
C GLY A 38 8.47 2.39 -8.09
N VAL A 39 7.95 3.25 -8.96
CA VAL A 39 7.94 3.03 -10.41
C VAL A 39 9.36 2.93 -10.99
N LEU A 40 10.27 3.83 -10.59
CA LEU A 40 11.65 3.80 -11.05
C LEU A 40 12.39 2.55 -10.56
N SER A 41 12.21 2.15 -9.30
CA SER A 41 12.81 0.92 -8.75
C SER A 41 12.32 -0.31 -9.50
N PHE A 42 11.01 -0.40 -9.76
CA PHE A 42 10.43 -1.47 -10.56
C PHE A 42 11.03 -1.51 -11.97
N ALA A 43 11.12 -0.36 -12.66
CA ALA A 43 11.71 -0.27 -13.99
C ALA A 43 13.19 -0.69 -14.01
N VAL A 44 13.97 -0.27 -12.99
CA VAL A 44 15.40 -0.64 -12.87
C VAL A 44 15.55 -2.14 -12.60
N VAL A 45 14.76 -2.69 -11.69
CA VAL A 45 14.85 -4.13 -11.35
C VAL A 45 14.39 -4.99 -12.52
N LEU A 46 13.34 -4.58 -13.25
CA LEU A 46 12.96 -5.23 -14.51
C LEU A 46 14.12 -5.18 -15.52
N GLY A 47 14.71 -4.00 -15.74
CA GLY A 47 15.82 -3.85 -16.67
C GLY A 47 17.04 -4.70 -16.30
N LEU A 48 17.41 -4.75 -15.02
CA LEU A 48 18.47 -5.61 -14.51
C LEU A 48 18.09 -7.09 -14.58
N GLY A 49 16.87 -7.44 -14.24
CA GLY A 49 16.36 -8.81 -14.34
C GLY A 49 16.47 -9.33 -15.77
N PHE A 50 16.07 -8.53 -16.76
CA PHE A 50 16.25 -8.84 -18.18
C PHE A 50 17.70 -8.98 -18.57
N ALA A 51 18.58 -8.09 -18.10
CA ALA A 51 20.00 -8.14 -18.42
C ALA A 51 20.70 -9.37 -17.83
N LEU A 52 20.26 -9.85 -16.67
CA LEU A 52 20.86 -10.99 -15.96
C LEU A 52 20.27 -12.36 -16.36
N ILE A 53 18.98 -12.41 -16.69
CA ILE A 53 18.27 -13.68 -16.96
C ILE A 53 18.24 -13.99 -18.46
N SER A 54 18.33 -12.98 -19.32
CA SER A 54 18.36 -13.19 -20.77
C SER A 54 19.80 -13.17 -21.30
N PRO A 55 20.34 -14.31 -21.77
CA PRO A 55 21.67 -14.37 -22.43
C PRO A 55 21.69 -13.66 -23.78
N GLN A 56 20.52 -13.32 -24.33
CA GLN A 56 20.40 -12.59 -25.57
C GLN A 56 20.23 -11.09 -25.27
N SER A 57 21.01 -10.25 -25.95
CA SER A 57 21.09 -8.81 -25.71
C SER A 57 19.73 -8.15 -25.45
N PRO A 58 19.64 -7.18 -24.49
CA PRO A 58 18.41 -6.46 -24.16
C PRO A 58 17.70 -5.83 -25.39
N GLY A 59 18.43 -5.47 -26.42
CA GLY A 59 17.89 -4.97 -27.69
C GLY A 59 17.08 -5.99 -28.49
N GLY A 60 17.31 -7.28 -28.29
CA GLY A 60 16.56 -8.35 -28.97
C GLY A 60 15.13 -8.52 -28.43
N TYR A 61 14.93 -8.31 -27.14
CA TYR A 61 13.61 -8.40 -26.51
C TYR A 61 12.79 -7.10 -26.72
N LEU A 62 13.40 -5.95 -26.50
CA LEU A 62 12.75 -4.66 -26.75
C LEU A 62 12.37 -4.48 -28.23
N GLY A 63 13.24 -4.90 -29.14
CA GLY A 63 12.95 -4.85 -30.56
C GLY A 63 11.78 -5.75 -30.98
N ARG A 64 11.63 -6.93 -30.35
CA ARG A 64 10.50 -7.83 -30.61
C ARG A 64 9.19 -7.31 -29.99
N ALA A 65 9.23 -6.81 -28.78
CA ALA A 65 8.05 -6.23 -28.13
C ALA A 65 7.49 -5.02 -28.90
N VAL A 66 8.36 -4.12 -29.34
CA VAL A 66 7.98 -2.94 -30.15
C VAL A 66 7.51 -3.36 -31.55
N GLY A 67 8.17 -4.35 -32.17
CA GLY A 67 7.82 -4.82 -33.53
C GLY A 67 6.55 -5.66 -33.59
N GLN A 68 6.11 -6.26 -32.48
CA GLN A 68 4.91 -7.11 -32.44
C GLN A 68 3.67 -6.40 -31.87
N ASN A 69 3.76 -5.10 -31.57
CA ASN A 69 2.66 -4.31 -30.99
C ASN A 69 2.02 -4.94 -29.74
N ARG A 70 2.83 -5.64 -28.93
CA ARG A 70 2.39 -6.26 -27.68
C ARG A 70 2.35 -5.25 -26.54
N SER A 71 1.37 -5.36 -25.65
CA SER A 71 1.31 -4.54 -24.45
C SER A 71 2.49 -4.88 -23.50
N GLY A 72 2.92 -3.90 -22.69
CA GLY A 72 4.03 -4.12 -21.75
C GLY A 72 3.75 -5.24 -20.72
N GLY A 73 2.46 -5.52 -20.41
CA GLY A 73 2.05 -6.60 -19.55
C GLY A 73 2.31 -7.98 -20.15
N GLU A 74 1.88 -8.22 -21.37
CA GLU A 74 2.11 -9.48 -22.08
C GLU A 74 3.60 -9.82 -22.21
N PHE A 75 4.45 -8.79 -22.30
CA PHE A 75 5.88 -9.00 -22.41
C PHE A 75 6.50 -9.51 -21.09
N VAL A 76 6.02 -9.05 -19.94
CA VAL A 76 6.50 -9.49 -18.62
C VAL A 76 6.01 -10.91 -18.34
N ASP A 77 4.76 -11.22 -18.70
CA ASP A 77 4.17 -12.55 -18.52
C ASP A 77 4.91 -13.62 -19.32
N ASP A 78 5.33 -13.30 -20.55
CA ASP A 78 6.12 -14.22 -21.39
C ASP A 78 7.58 -14.39 -20.91
N ALA A 79 8.10 -13.50 -20.04
CA ALA A 79 9.52 -13.44 -19.71
C ALA A 79 9.87 -13.93 -18.31
N LEU A 80 8.99 -13.72 -17.35
CA LEU A 80 9.21 -14.10 -15.94
C LEU A 80 7.97 -14.75 -15.34
N PRO A 81 8.15 -15.88 -14.62
CA PRO A 81 7.07 -16.46 -13.81
C PRO A 81 6.48 -15.45 -12.83
N LEU A 82 5.19 -15.60 -12.51
CA LEU A 82 4.44 -14.67 -11.65
C LEU A 82 5.16 -14.40 -10.33
N GLY A 83 5.67 -15.43 -9.66
CA GLY A 83 6.35 -15.28 -8.38
C GLY A 83 7.56 -14.34 -8.45
N TRP A 84 8.37 -14.44 -9.50
CA TRP A 84 9.49 -13.51 -9.70
C TRP A 84 9.01 -12.09 -9.97
N THR A 85 7.99 -11.92 -10.80
CA THR A 85 7.38 -10.60 -11.07
C THR A 85 6.86 -9.96 -9.79
N MET A 86 6.21 -10.72 -8.92
CA MET A 86 5.74 -10.24 -7.62
C MET A 86 6.90 -9.83 -6.69
N LEU A 87 7.98 -10.60 -6.64
CA LEU A 87 9.14 -10.27 -5.82
C LEU A 87 9.82 -8.97 -6.23
N LEU A 88 9.69 -8.53 -7.49
CA LEU A 88 10.23 -7.26 -7.97
C LEU A 88 9.60 -6.02 -7.29
N GLN A 89 8.49 -6.16 -6.57
CA GLN A 89 7.87 -5.08 -5.81
C GLN A 89 8.64 -4.77 -4.51
N VAL A 90 9.33 -5.77 -3.94
CA VAL A 90 9.99 -5.65 -2.63
C VAL A 90 11.04 -4.52 -2.58
N PRO A 91 11.94 -4.36 -3.56
CA PRO A 91 12.85 -3.23 -3.59
C PRO A 91 12.16 -1.87 -3.57
N GLY A 92 11.07 -1.73 -4.32
CA GLY A 92 10.26 -0.51 -4.33
C GLY A 92 9.67 -0.19 -2.94
N TRP A 93 9.19 -1.19 -2.22
CA TRP A 93 8.69 -1.05 -0.86
C TRP A 93 9.77 -0.62 0.14
N ILE A 94 10.95 -1.24 0.05
CA ILE A 94 12.10 -0.87 0.90
C ILE A 94 12.49 0.60 0.67
N VAL A 95 12.56 1.01 -0.59
CA VAL A 95 12.90 2.39 -0.93
C VAL A 95 11.80 3.35 -0.48
N MET A 96 10.53 3.02 -0.70
CA MET A 96 9.40 3.84 -0.27
C MET A 96 9.42 4.11 1.24
N LEU A 97 9.56 3.07 2.06
CA LEU A 97 9.64 3.21 3.52
C LEU A 97 10.96 3.87 3.96
N GLY A 98 12.07 3.56 3.27
CA GLY A 98 13.38 4.15 3.54
C GLY A 98 13.40 5.65 3.27
N VAL A 99 12.86 6.10 2.13
CA VAL A 99 12.73 7.53 1.79
C VAL A 99 11.88 8.25 2.83
N ALA A 100 10.74 7.69 3.21
CA ALA A 100 9.88 8.27 4.23
C ALA A 100 10.62 8.41 5.58
N TRP A 101 11.38 7.40 5.98
CA TRP A 101 12.18 7.41 7.21
C TRP A 101 13.30 8.46 7.19
N ILE A 102 14.05 8.51 6.08
CA ILE A 102 15.16 9.44 5.88
C ILE A 102 14.63 10.87 5.85
N PHE A 103 13.56 11.11 5.09
CA PHE A 103 12.93 12.43 4.96
C PHE A 103 12.46 12.96 6.32
N ALA A 104 11.84 12.11 7.16
CA ALA A 104 11.47 12.48 8.51
C ALA A 104 12.70 12.95 9.35
N GLY A 105 13.82 12.26 9.18
CA GLY A 105 15.07 12.62 9.87
C GLY A 105 15.64 13.95 9.40
N PHE A 106 15.79 14.16 8.10
CA PHE A 106 16.34 15.41 7.54
C PHE A 106 15.45 16.63 7.75
N ALA A 107 14.13 16.46 7.65
CA ALA A 107 13.20 17.54 7.87
C ALA A 107 13.01 17.92 9.36
N GLY A 108 13.70 17.26 10.28
CA GLY A 108 13.51 17.46 11.72
C GLY A 108 12.09 17.10 12.19
N LYS A 109 11.39 16.27 11.43
CA LYS A 109 10.02 15.85 11.73
C LYS A 109 9.99 14.72 12.77
N ALA A 110 8.84 14.52 13.38
CA ALA A 110 8.60 13.33 14.17
C ALA A 110 8.77 12.09 13.26
N ARG A 111 9.35 11.01 13.81
CA ARG A 111 9.44 9.75 13.06
C ARG A 111 8.04 9.26 12.68
N PRO A 112 7.91 8.51 11.55
CA PRO A 112 6.64 7.89 11.19
C PRO A 112 6.01 7.18 12.38
N GLY A 113 4.70 7.30 12.52
CA GLY A 113 3.94 6.75 13.66
C GLY A 113 3.76 5.23 13.60
N TRP A 114 4.85 4.50 13.36
CA TRP A 114 4.87 3.04 13.25
C TRP A 114 4.88 2.40 14.63
N SER A 115 3.73 2.39 15.29
CA SER A 115 3.58 1.64 16.52
C SER A 115 3.07 0.23 16.23
N PHE A 116 3.94 -0.74 16.48
CA PHE A 116 3.62 -2.17 16.46
C PHE A 116 3.24 -2.70 17.86
N ALA A 117 3.29 -1.82 18.87
CA ALA A 117 2.79 -2.20 20.19
C ALA A 117 1.30 -2.55 20.06
N GLY A 118 0.98 -3.82 20.20
CA GLY A 118 -0.35 -4.36 20.00
C GLY A 118 -0.94 -4.96 21.27
N GLU A 119 -2.23 -5.08 21.28
CA GLU A 119 -2.97 -5.89 22.25
C GLU A 119 -3.44 -7.18 21.57
N PRO A 120 -3.60 -8.30 22.29
CA PRO A 120 -4.13 -9.54 21.69
C PRO A 120 -5.45 -9.34 20.96
N LEU A 121 -6.30 -8.42 21.46
CA LEU A 121 -7.55 -8.05 20.82
C LEU A 121 -7.40 -7.35 19.46
N ASP A 122 -6.24 -6.84 19.11
CA ASP A 122 -6.03 -6.22 17.79
C ASP A 122 -6.10 -7.25 16.66
N ILE A 123 -5.70 -8.49 16.95
CA ILE A 123 -5.87 -9.60 16.00
C ILE A 123 -7.34 -9.82 15.72
N VAL A 124 -8.14 -9.97 16.78
CA VAL A 124 -9.59 -10.20 16.63
C VAL A 124 -10.27 -9.02 15.93
N ARG A 125 -9.96 -7.78 16.34
CA ARG A 125 -10.50 -6.56 15.73
C ARG A 125 -10.16 -6.49 14.26
N GLY A 126 -8.91 -6.72 13.92
CA GLY A 126 -8.43 -6.70 12.53
C GLY A 126 -9.12 -7.76 11.68
N VAL A 127 -9.12 -9.02 12.11
CA VAL A 127 -9.77 -10.12 11.39
C VAL A 127 -11.26 -9.86 11.17
N VAL A 128 -12.00 -9.46 12.22
CA VAL A 128 -13.44 -9.18 12.11
C VAL A 128 -13.70 -8.02 11.16
N VAL A 129 -12.97 -6.91 11.29
CA VAL A 129 -13.17 -5.75 10.43
C VAL A 129 -12.75 -6.03 8.99
N GLY A 130 -11.63 -6.72 8.76
CA GLY A 130 -11.20 -7.10 7.42
C GLY A 130 -12.22 -7.99 6.70
N PHE A 131 -12.77 -8.97 7.41
CA PHE A 131 -13.86 -9.81 6.90
C PHE A 131 -15.11 -9.00 6.57
N LEU A 132 -15.56 -8.14 7.49
CA LEU A 132 -16.75 -7.30 7.29
C LEU A 132 -16.56 -6.27 6.17
N LEU A 133 -15.35 -5.76 5.99
CA LEU A 133 -15.06 -4.86 4.87
C LEU A 133 -15.13 -5.60 3.55
N GLN A 134 -14.52 -6.78 3.43
CA GLN A 134 -14.46 -7.50 2.17
C GLN A 134 -15.81 -8.08 1.77
N ILE A 135 -16.45 -8.84 2.63
CA ILE A 135 -17.65 -9.61 2.25
C ILE A 135 -18.90 -8.73 2.17
N PRO A 136 -19.45 -8.14 3.26
CA PRO A 136 -20.68 -7.37 3.15
C PRO A 136 -20.46 -5.96 2.58
N ILE A 137 -19.45 -5.21 3.07
CA ILE A 137 -19.36 -3.78 2.76
C ILE A 137 -18.89 -3.55 1.33
N VAL A 138 -17.74 -4.08 0.95
CA VAL A 138 -17.23 -3.94 -0.41
C VAL A 138 -18.10 -4.73 -1.40
N GLY A 139 -18.63 -5.88 -1.01
CA GLY A 139 -19.60 -6.62 -1.83
C GLY A 139 -20.83 -5.80 -2.18
N ILE A 140 -21.42 -5.07 -1.22
CA ILE A 140 -22.53 -4.14 -1.48
C ILE A 140 -22.07 -2.99 -2.39
N VAL A 141 -20.90 -2.39 -2.14
CA VAL A 141 -20.37 -1.29 -2.95
C VAL A 141 -20.21 -1.72 -4.41
N VAL A 142 -19.59 -2.88 -4.66
CA VAL A 142 -19.39 -3.43 -6.01
C VAL A 142 -20.74 -3.74 -6.68
N THR A 143 -21.68 -4.34 -5.94
CA THR A 143 -23.02 -4.62 -6.45
C THR A 143 -23.76 -3.35 -6.90
N LEU A 144 -23.71 -2.30 -6.06
CA LEU A 144 -24.33 -1.01 -6.40
C LEU A 144 -23.60 -0.32 -7.57
N GLN A 145 -22.27 -0.40 -7.60
CA GLN A 145 -21.47 0.14 -8.69
C GLN A 145 -21.84 -0.53 -10.02
N ASN A 146 -21.96 -1.87 -10.05
CA ASN A 146 -22.33 -2.62 -11.25
C ASN A 146 -23.74 -2.29 -11.75
N GLN A 147 -24.68 -1.93 -10.86
CA GLN A 147 -26.01 -1.46 -11.27
C GLN A 147 -25.97 -0.10 -12.00
N VAL A 148 -24.96 0.75 -11.69
CA VAL A 148 -24.87 2.10 -12.26
C VAL A 148 -24.03 2.14 -13.53
N VAL A 149 -22.88 1.43 -13.54
CA VAL A 149 -21.91 1.52 -14.64
C VAL A 149 -21.86 0.25 -15.50
N GLY A 150 -22.67 -0.77 -15.20
CA GLY A 150 -22.63 -2.08 -15.83
C GLY A 150 -21.66 -3.02 -15.12
N GLU A 151 -21.65 -4.30 -15.53
CA GLU A 151 -20.74 -5.29 -14.95
C GLU A 151 -19.29 -4.88 -15.18
N THR A 152 -18.59 -4.71 -14.10
CA THR A 152 -17.18 -4.35 -14.07
C THR A 152 -16.41 -5.49 -13.40
N GLU A 153 -15.70 -6.27 -14.18
CA GLU A 153 -14.81 -7.30 -13.63
C GLU A 153 -13.46 -6.68 -13.22
N SER A 154 -12.97 -7.11 -12.08
CA SER A 154 -11.58 -6.81 -11.69
C SER A 154 -10.65 -7.76 -12.45
N PHE A 155 -10.41 -7.48 -13.74
CA PHE A 155 -9.54 -8.28 -14.59
C PHE A 155 -8.12 -8.45 -14.02
N ARG A 156 -7.67 -7.49 -13.21
CA ARG A 156 -6.30 -7.51 -12.67
C ARG A 156 -6.12 -8.61 -11.62
N ALA A 157 -7.01 -8.72 -10.64
CA ALA A 157 -6.89 -9.73 -9.59
C ALA A 157 -7.10 -11.15 -10.15
N GLN A 158 -8.07 -11.32 -11.05
CA GLN A 158 -8.29 -12.59 -11.75
C GLN A 158 -7.07 -12.96 -12.61
N GLY A 159 -6.54 -12.02 -13.39
CA GLY A 159 -5.36 -12.25 -14.23
C GLY A 159 -4.12 -12.69 -13.42
N LEU A 160 -3.94 -12.20 -12.19
CA LEU A 160 -2.87 -12.68 -11.31
C LEU A 160 -3.06 -14.15 -10.92
N VAL A 161 -4.29 -14.56 -10.61
CA VAL A 161 -4.62 -15.93 -10.25
C VAL A 161 -4.48 -16.86 -11.45
N ASP A 162 -4.95 -16.44 -12.62
CA ASP A 162 -4.84 -17.21 -13.87
C ASP A 162 -3.39 -17.41 -14.34
N SER A 163 -2.47 -16.55 -13.88
CA SER A 163 -1.04 -16.62 -14.19
C SER A 163 -0.23 -17.50 -13.24
N ILE A 164 -0.87 -18.18 -12.27
CA ILE A 164 -0.19 -19.08 -11.34
C ILE A 164 0.27 -20.36 -12.08
N ASP A 165 1.59 -20.58 -12.10
CA ASP A 165 2.20 -21.78 -12.61
C ASP A 165 2.99 -22.51 -11.50
N GLY A 166 2.24 -23.16 -10.63
CA GLY A 166 2.78 -24.00 -9.57
C GLY A 166 2.84 -23.36 -8.18
N SER A 167 3.32 -24.16 -7.22
CA SER A 167 3.27 -23.82 -5.79
C SER A 167 4.14 -22.62 -5.42
N PHE A 168 5.23 -22.39 -6.13
CA PHE A 168 6.10 -21.24 -5.87
C PHE A 168 5.36 -19.93 -6.12
N ASP A 169 4.69 -19.80 -7.27
CA ASP A 169 3.93 -18.59 -7.63
C ASP A 169 2.80 -18.34 -6.64
N LEU A 170 2.08 -19.40 -6.26
CA LEU A 170 1.00 -19.29 -5.26
C LEU A 170 1.52 -18.82 -3.90
N ILE A 171 2.62 -19.40 -3.41
CA ILE A 171 3.20 -19.01 -2.12
C ILE A 171 3.67 -17.55 -2.17
N VAL A 172 4.36 -17.15 -3.23
CA VAL A 172 4.85 -15.79 -3.38
C VAL A 172 3.68 -14.81 -3.53
N LEU A 173 2.65 -15.13 -4.30
CA LEU A 173 1.45 -14.31 -4.43
C LEU A 173 0.79 -14.08 -3.06
N ILE A 174 0.59 -15.13 -2.28
CA ILE A 174 0.02 -15.01 -0.92
C ILE A 174 0.90 -14.12 -0.04
N LEU A 175 2.22 -14.35 -0.01
CA LEU A 175 3.14 -13.57 0.82
C LEU A 175 3.20 -12.11 0.41
N ILE A 176 3.17 -11.81 -0.88
CA ILE A 176 3.23 -10.44 -1.37
C ILE A 176 1.88 -9.73 -1.20
N VAL A 177 0.79 -10.33 -1.66
CA VAL A 177 -0.53 -9.67 -1.70
C VAL A 177 -1.23 -9.68 -0.35
N ALA A 178 -1.22 -10.81 0.36
CA ALA A 178 -1.95 -10.91 1.62
C ALA A 178 -1.13 -10.47 2.85
N VAL A 179 0.20 -10.35 2.75
CA VAL A 179 1.03 -9.99 3.90
C VAL A 179 1.90 -8.75 3.62
N GLY A 180 2.74 -8.80 2.59
CA GLY A 180 3.74 -7.77 2.33
C GLY A 180 3.14 -6.43 1.97
N ALA A 181 2.26 -6.38 0.96
CA ALA A 181 1.59 -5.16 0.55
C ALA A 181 0.80 -4.52 1.72
N PRO A 182 -0.08 -5.24 2.46
CA PRO A 182 -0.77 -4.68 3.61
C PRO A 182 0.16 -4.06 4.65
N VAL A 183 1.27 -4.72 4.98
CA VAL A 183 2.23 -4.17 5.96
C VAL A 183 2.81 -2.84 5.48
N VAL A 184 3.33 -2.81 4.27
CA VAL A 184 3.99 -1.64 3.70
C VAL A 184 3.02 -0.48 3.49
N GLU A 185 1.86 -0.78 2.95
CA GLU A 185 0.84 0.22 2.65
C GLU A 185 0.26 0.84 3.92
N GLU A 186 -0.04 0.04 4.95
CA GLU A 186 -0.54 0.58 6.21
C GLU A 186 0.51 1.42 6.94
N LEU A 187 1.78 0.98 6.93
CA LEU A 187 2.87 1.80 7.48
C LEU A 187 2.99 3.14 6.78
N PHE A 188 2.84 3.17 5.47
CA PHE A 188 2.93 4.40 4.69
C PHE A 188 1.66 5.23 4.82
N TYR A 189 0.49 4.67 4.50
CA TYR A 189 -0.76 5.44 4.46
C TYR A 189 -1.22 5.86 5.86
N ARG A 190 -1.23 4.96 6.86
CA ARG A 190 -1.72 5.28 8.21
C ARG A 190 -0.63 5.86 9.09
N GLY A 191 0.60 5.41 8.92
CA GLY A 191 1.74 5.91 9.70
C GLY A 191 2.23 7.30 9.30
N ILE A 192 2.01 7.73 8.04
CA ILE A 192 2.51 8.99 7.51
C ILE A 192 1.39 9.84 6.92
N VAL A 193 0.76 9.39 5.83
CA VAL A 193 -0.17 10.20 5.03
C VAL A 193 -1.39 10.59 5.85
N GLN A 194 -2.12 9.60 6.37
CA GLN A 194 -3.32 9.83 7.16
C GLN A 194 -3.03 10.69 8.39
N ARG A 195 -1.95 10.39 9.10
CA ARG A 195 -1.59 11.12 10.31
C ARG A 195 -1.40 12.61 10.03
N SER A 196 -0.66 12.94 8.97
CA SER A 196 -0.46 14.34 8.56
C SER A 196 -1.74 15.03 8.16
N LEU A 197 -2.62 14.34 7.43
CA LEU A 197 -3.90 14.88 6.99
C LEU A 197 -4.87 15.07 8.16
N VAL A 198 -4.90 14.13 9.11
CA VAL A 198 -5.73 14.23 10.32
C VAL A 198 -5.27 15.38 11.22
N GLU A 199 -3.97 15.55 11.38
CA GLU A 199 -3.42 16.68 12.17
C GLU A 199 -3.79 18.04 11.57
N HIS A 200 -3.94 18.14 10.26
CA HIS A 200 -4.21 19.41 9.57
C HIS A 200 -5.70 19.66 9.34
N PHE A 201 -6.46 18.64 8.92
CA PHE A 201 -7.86 18.77 8.49
C PHE A 201 -8.86 18.12 9.46
N GLY A 202 -8.37 17.51 10.56
CA GLY A 202 -9.20 16.72 11.45
C GLY A 202 -9.48 15.29 10.92
N PRO A 203 -10.05 14.43 11.78
CA PRO A 203 -10.13 13.00 11.50
C PRO A 203 -11.02 12.67 10.29
N VAL A 204 -12.17 13.29 10.12
CA VAL A 204 -13.11 12.96 9.04
C VAL A 204 -12.49 13.22 7.67
N ILE A 205 -12.00 14.45 7.47
CA ILE A 205 -11.40 14.85 6.19
C ILE A 205 -10.07 14.13 5.97
N GLY A 206 -9.23 14.04 7.00
CA GLY A 206 -7.91 13.40 6.90
C GLY A 206 -7.98 11.93 6.57
N ILE A 207 -8.90 11.17 7.18
CA ILE A 207 -9.14 9.77 6.86
C ILE A 207 -9.70 9.65 5.44
N GLY A 208 -10.69 10.48 5.07
CA GLY A 208 -11.29 10.46 3.74
C GLY A 208 -10.27 10.70 2.62
N LEU A 209 -9.44 11.74 2.74
CA LEU A 209 -8.40 12.05 1.75
C LEU A 209 -7.33 10.97 1.67
N SER A 210 -6.89 10.41 2.81
CA SER A 210 -5.94 9.30 2.81
C SER A 210 -6.49 8.06 2.16
N SER A 211 -7.78 7.77 2.36
CA SER A 211 -8.45 6.62 1.78
C SER A 211 -8.66 6.77 0.27
N LEU A 212 -8.99 7.97 -0.18
CA LEU A 212 -9.09 8.28 -1.61
C LEU A 212 -7.72 8.15 -2.28
N ALA A 213 -6.65 8.67 -1.65
CA ALA A 213 -5.29 8.50 -2.17
C ALA A 213 -4.88 7.02 -2.23
N PHE A 214 -5.27 6.21 -1.23
CA PHE A 214 -5.06 4.77 -1.22
C PHE A 214 -5.76 4.07 -2.39
N GLY A 215 -7.03 4.37 -2.66
CA GLY A 215 -7.73 3.80 -3.81
C GLY A 215 -7.15 4.27 -5.15
N ALA A 216 -6.77 5.55 -5.26
CA ALA A 216 -6.30 6.15 -6.51
C ALA A 216 -4.97 5.59 -7.02
N VAL A 217 -4.06 5.15 -6.13
CA VAL A 217 -2.75 4.57 -6.54
C VAL A 217 -2.86 3.23 -7.24
N HIS A 218 -4.00 2.59 -7.15
CA HIS A 218 -4.24 1.34 -7.86
C HIS A 218 -4.52 1.55 -9.36
N PHE A 219 -4.69 2.82 -9.80
CA PHE A 219 -4.90 3.20 -11.21
C PHE A 219 -6.03 2.42 -11.90
N SER A 220 -7.07 2.07 -11.16
CA SER A 220 -8.24 1.36 -11.62
C SER A 220 -9.50 2.10 -11.21
N PHE A 221 -10.30 2.57 -12.18
CA PHE A 221 -11.57 3.24 -11.89
C PHE A 221 -12.59 2.30 -11.26
N VAL A 222 -12.53 1.02 -11.60
CA VAL A 222 -13.40 -0.02 -11.05
C VAL A 222 -13.12 -0.24 -9.57
N GLU A 223 -11.84 -0.26 -9.20
CA GLU A 223 -11.39 -0.53 -7.84
C GLU A 223 -11.34 0.73 -6.96
N LEU A 224 -11.40 1.93 -7.55
CA LEU A 224 -11.25 3.19 -6.83
C LEU A 224 -12.24 3.31 -5.66
N LEU A 225 -13.53 3.12 -5.91
CA LEU A 225 -14.54 3.25 -4.87
C LEU A 225 -14.46 2.11 -3.83
N PRO A 226 -14.43 0.83 -4.20
CA PRO A 226 -14.24 -0.27 -3.26
C PRO A 226 -13.01 -0.10 -2.36
N LEU A 227 -11.86 0.23 -2.94
CA LEU A 227 -10.61 0.41 -2.18
C LEU A 227 -10.61 1.69 -1.33
N THR A 228 -11.28 2.76 -1.77
CA THR A 228 -11.49 3.95 -0.92
C THR A 228 -12.30 3.59 0.32
N VAL A 229 -13.36 2.81 0.18
CA VAL A 229 -14.19 2.36 1.30
C VAL A 229 -13.42 1.44 2.24
N ALA A 230 -12.67 0.46 1.69
CA ALA A 230 -11.81 -0.40 2.49
C ALA A 230 -10.74 0.43 3.22
N GLY A 231 -10.10 1.36 2.52
CA GLY A 231 -9.14 2.30 3.06
C GLY A 231 -9.68 3.14 4.22
N ALA A 232 -10.93 3.57 4.14
CA ALA A 232 -11.59 4.28 5.24
C ALA A 232 -11.76 3.40 6.48
N GLY A 233 -12.12 2.13 6.29
CA GLY A 233 -12.23 1.15 7.38
C GLY A 233 -10.88 0.91 8.08
N PHE A 234 -9.80 0.69 7.33
CA PHE A 234 -8.45 0.56 7.87
C PHE A 234 -8.01 1.84 8.60
N GLY A 235 -8.30 3.00 7.97
CA GLY A 235 -7.99 4.31 8.54
C GLY A 235 -8.72 4.60 9.85
N LEU A 236 -9.98 4.23 9.95
CA LEU A 236 -10.75 4.31 11.19
C LEU A 236 -10.17 3.44 12.30
N LEU A 237 -9.75 2.19 11.99
CA LEU A 237 -9.09 1.33 12.95
C LEU A 237 -7.78 1.97 13.46
N ALA A 238 -6.90 2.40 12.57
CA ALA A 238 -5.64 3.03 12.95
C ALA A 238 -5.86 4.29 13.80
N HIS A 239 -6.83 5.12 13.43
CA HIS A 239 -7.17 6.34 14.18
C HIS A 239 -7.78 6.02 15.54
N ARG A 240 -8.74 5.08 15.61
CA ARG A 240 -9.46 4.72 16.84
C ARG A 240 -8.54 4.14 17.92
N TYR A 241 -7.54 3.37 17.51
CA TYR A 241 -6.63 2.68 18.43
C TYR A 241 -5.25 3.35 18.54
N GLY A 242 -4.98 4.40 17.75
CA GLY A 242 -3.72 5.15 17.80
C GLY A 242 -2.48 4.33 17.36
N ARG A 243 -2.69 3.22 16.66
CA ARG A 243 -1.64 2.31 16.20
C ARG A 243 -2.02 1.62 14.89
N VAL A 244 -1.01 1.21 14.11
CA VAL A 244 -1.23 0.64 12.75
C VAL A 244 -1.55 -0.85 12.75
N LEU A 245 -1.20 -1.59 13.80
CA LEU A 245 -1.33 -3.05 13.83
C LEU A 245 -2.75 -3.57 13.53
N PRO A 246 -3.83 -3.06 14.15
CA PRO A 246 -5.17 -3.56 13.82
C PRO A 246 -5.59 -3.28 12.37
N ALA A 247 -5.10 -2.19 11.77
CA ALA A 247 -5.34 -1.88 10.36
C ALA A 247 -4.56 -2.83 9.44
N ILE A 248 -3.29 -3.13 9.75
CA ILE A 248 -2.50 -4.13 9.02
C ILE A 248 -3.23 -5.48 9.00
N ILE A 249 -3.68 -5.96 10.16
CA ILE A 249 -4.37 -7.25 10.26
C ILE A 249 -5.70 -7.23 9.48
N ALA A 250 -6.44 -6.12 9.54
CA ALA A 250 -7.67 -5.98 8.77
C ALA A 250 -7.42 -6.00 7.25
N HIS A 251 -6.37 -5.34 6.80
CA HIS A 251 -5.99 -5.32 5.40
C HIS A 251 -5.47 -6.70 4.93
N MET A 252 -4.65 -7.38 5.76
CA MET A 252 -4.23 -8.76 5.48
C MET A 252 -5.44 -9.70 5.32
N MET A 253 -6.41 -9.61 6.23
CA MET A 253 -7.63 -10.41 6.14
C MET A 253 -8.46 -10.06 4.90
N PHE A 254 -8.59 -8.77 4.59
CA PHE A 254 -9.28 -8.28 3.41
C PHE A 254 -8.69 -8.88 2.12
N ASN A 255 -7.36 -8.80 1.95
CA ASN A 255 -6.68 -9.34 0.77
C ASN A 255 -6.69 -10.88 0.75
N ALA A 256 -6.55 -11.53 1.89
CA ALA A 256 -6.64 -12.98 1.98
C ALA A 256 -8.00 -13.49 1.53
N MET A 257 -9.10 -12.79 1.89
CA MET A 257 -10.44 -13.15 1.43
C MET A 257 -10.62 -12.98 -0.07
N VAL A 258 -10.01 -11.95 -0.70
CA VAL A 258 -9.98 -11.82 -2.16
C VAL A 258 -9.34 -13.05 -2.79
N LEU A 259 -8.15 -13.44 -2.31
CA LEU A 259 -7.45 -14.63 -2.85
C LEU A 259 -8.27 -15.91 -2.66
N VAL A 260 -8.90 -16.08 -1.50
CA VAL A 260 -9.77 -17.25 -1.26
C VAL A 260 -10.95 -17.27 -2.25
N ILE A 261 -11.58 -16.14 -2.51
CA ILE A 261 -12.71 -16.05 -3.44
C ILE A 261 -12.27 -16.36 -4.88
N LEU A 262 -11.10 -15.88 -5.30
CA LEU A 262 -10.60 -16.06 -6.68
C LEU A 262 -10.02 -17.45 -6.93
N LEU A 263 -9.54 -18.16 -5.88
CA LEU A 263 -8.98 -19.50 -5.97
C LEU A 263 -10.03 -20.61 -5.76
N ALA A 264 -11.27 -20.25 -5.33
CA ALA A 264 -12.36 -21.22 -5.10
C ALA A 264 -13.12 -21.54 -6.38
#